data_31b400e89a224e3357ebe840d586c639
#
_entry.id   31b400e89a224e3357ebe840d586c639
#
_cell.length_a   1.000
_cell.length_b   1.000
_cell.length_c   1.000
_cell.angle_alpha   90.00
_cell.angle_beta   90.00
_cell.angle_gamma   90.00
#
_symmetry.space_group_name_H-M   'P 1'
#
loop_
_entity.id
_entity.type
_entity.pdbx_description
1 polymer ?
#
loop_
_entity_poly.entity_id
_entity_poly.type
_entity_poly.pdbx_seq_one_letter_code
_entity_poly.pdbx_strand_id
1 'polypeptide(L)'
;SLRPYTQEEIVSRDFILNQKPDGIINIVDATNIERNLYLTLQLLELRVPMVLALNMMDEVRSNGGTIDVKKMSDALGIPVVPISAVKGEGVSELVDQALQVAKSKTLPKVWDFCSDGSPVHRCIHAIVHLIEDHSSRLDLPCRFCATKLIEGGDDMADKLELDSNERDLLDHCIVEMENDTGLDRNAALAEMRYEFIEKVVESSVVKCHESKEHRRSMKLDRVLTGKYTALPCFIGIMAL
;
A
#
# COMPACT_ATOMS: atom_id res chain seq x y z
N SER A 1 4.26 5.97 -1.56
CA SER A 1 4.43 7.37 -2.06
C SER A 1 3.12 7.83 -2.68
N LEU A 2 2.65 9.00 -2.29
CA LEU A 2 1.37 9.58 -2.77
C LEU A 2 1.42 9.98 -4.26
N ARG A 3 2.60 10.13 -4.81
CA ARG A 3 2.89 10.31 -6.24
C ARG A 3 4.11 9.48 -6.59
N PRO A 4 4.21 8.95 -7.81
CA PRO A 4 5.45 8.30 -8.23
C PRO A 4 6.55 9.36 -8.27
N TYR A 5 7.44 9.33 -7.27
CA TYR A 5 8.58 10.25 -7.19
C TYR A 5 9.80 9.74 -7.94
N THR A 6 9.86 8.43 -8.19
CA THR A 6 10.98 7.81 -8.88
C THR A 6 10.56 7.31 -10.26
N GLN A 7 11.50 7.31 -11.18
CA GLN A 7 11.28 6.74 -12.52
C GLN A 7 10.92 5.25 -12.45
N GLU A 8 11.43 4.54 -11.45
CA GLU A 8 11.18 3.11 -11.21
C GLU A 8 9.72 2.84 -10.84
N GLU A 9 9.09 3.71 -10.03
CA GLU A 9 7.67 3.59 -9.68
C GLU A 9 6.78 3.83 -10.91
N ILE A 10 7.14 4.80 -11.76
CA ILE A 10 6.42 5.08 -13.01
C ILE A 10 6.53 3.90 -13.95
N VAL A 11 7.74 3.37 -14.17
CA VAL A 11 7.99 2.21 -15.04
C VAL A 11 7.21 0.99 -14.56
N SER A 12 7.21 0.72 -13.25
CA SER A 12 6.48 -0.41 -12.67
C SER A 12 4.97 -0.29 -12.87
N ARG A 13 4.40 0.89 -12.62
CA ARG A 13 2.99 1.19 -12.85
C ARG A 13 2.62 1.01 -14.32
N ASP A 14 3.39 1.63 -15.21
CA ASP A 14 3.13 1.61 -16.64
C ASP A 14 3.29 0.19 -17.23
N PHE A 15 4.23 -0.59 -16.69
CA PHE A 15 4.34 -2.01 -17.02
C PHE A 15 3.06 -2.78 -16.66
N ILE A 16 2.55 -2.60 -15.45
CA ILE A 16 1.34 -3.31 -15.00
C ILE A 16 0.13 -2.91 -15.86
N LEU A 17 -0.04 -1.61 -16.12
CA LEU A 17 -1.19 -1.10 -16.87
C LEU A 17 -1.14 -1.47 -18.36
N ASN A 18 0.04 -1.42 -18.99
CA ASN A 18 0.18 -1.62 -20.43
C ASN A 18 0.42 -3.08 -20.82
N GLN A 19 1.19 -3.83 -20.01
CA GLN A 19 1.55 -5.22 -20.32
C GLN A 19 0.56 -6.23 -19.73
N LYS A 20 -0.29 -5.80 -18.78
CA LYS A 20 -1.32 -6.63 -18.12
C LYS A 20 -0.78 -8.01 -17.73
N PRO A 21 0.17 -8.09 -16.80
CA PRO A 21 0.77 -9.36 -16.40
C PRO A 21 -0.30 -10.34 -15.88
N ASP A 22 -0.08 -11.64 -16.08
CA ASP A 22 -1.01 -12.68 -15.60
C ASP A 22 -1.13 -12.74 -14.07
N GLY A 23 -0.16 -12.19 -13.36
CA GLY A 23 -0.19 -12.10 -11.90
C GLY A 23 0.96 -11.26 -11.32
N ILE A 24 0.79 -10.83 -10.08
CA ILE A 24 1.75 -10.03 -9.32
C ILE A 24 2.14 -10.80 -8.05
N ILE A 25 3.43 -10.90 -7.77
CA ILE A 25 3.93 -11.26 -6.45
C ILE A 25 4.36 -9.96 -5.76
N ASN A 26 3.59 -9.52 -4.78
CA ASN A 26 3.93 -8.36 -3.97
C ASN A 26 4.69 -8.81 -2.73
N ILE A 27 5.95 -8.42 -2.60
CA ILE A 27 6.80 -8.80 -1.47
C ILE A 27 6.84 -7.63 -0.49
N VAL A 28 6.44 -7.90 0.75
CA VAL A 28 6.41 -6.92 1.84
C VAL A 28 7.28 -7.37 3.00
N ASP A 29 7.89 -6.41 3.67
CA ASP A 29 8.62 -6.62 4.91
C ASP A 29 7.62 -6.75 6.08
N ALA A 30 7.54 -7.95 6.64
CA ALA A 30 6.62 -8.26 7.74
C ALA A 30 7.01 -7.56 9.06
N THR A 31 8.25 -7.09 9.20
CA THR A 31 8.69 -6.33 10.39
C THR A 31 8.20 -4.88 10.37
N ASN A 32 7.86 -4.37 9.17
CA ASN A 32 7.37 -3.01 8.95
C ASN A 32 6.10 -3.01 8.10
N ILE A 33 5.14 -3.87 8.48
CA ILE A 33 4.00 -4.23 7.65
C ILE A 33 3.07 -3.05 7.32
N GLU A 34 2.80 -2.18 8.28
CA GLU A 34 1.89 -1.03 8.10
C GLU A 34 2.32 -0.14 6.92
N ARG A 35 3.62 0.18 6.88
CA ARG A 35 4.18 0.99 5.80
C ARG A 35 4.12 0.29 4.45
N ASN A 36 4.40 -1.02 4.44
CA ASN A 36 4.48 -1.79 3.20
C ASN A 36 3.10 -2.11 2.61
N LEU A 37 2.07 -2.29 3.44
CA LEU A 37 0.71 -2.50 2.97
C LEU A 37 0.12 -1.32 2.20
N TYR A 38 0.66 -0.11 2.35
CA TYR A 38 0.20 1.05 1.59
C TYR A 38 0.33 0.84 0.07
N LEU A 39 1.49 0.33 -0.39
CA LEU A 39 1.67 -0.04 -1.79
C LEU A 39 0.76 -1.21 -2.20
N THR A 40 0.58 -2.17 -1.28
CA THR A 40 -0.32 -3.31 -1.52
C THR A 40 -1.73 -2.85 -1.87
N LEU A 41 -2.29 -1.87 -1.13
CA LEU A 41 -3.63 -1.34 -1.43
C LEU A 41 -3.69 -0.69 -2.82
N GLN A 42 -2.67 0.06 -3.20
CA GLN A 42 -2.60 0.65 -4.54
C GLN A 42 -2.56 -0.41 -5.66
N LEU A 43 -1.90 -1.54 -5.41
CA LEU A 43 -1.87 -2.67 -6.34
C LEU A 43 -3.22 -3.41 -6.40
N LEU A 44 -3.95 -3.51 -5.27
CA LEU A 44 -5.29 -4.10 -5.23
C LEU A 44 -6.29 -3.31 -6.08
N GLU A 45 -6.18 -1.98 -6.12
CA GLU A 45 -7.01 -1.11 -6.97
C GLU A 45 -6.84 -1.41 -8.47
N LEU A 46 -5.68 -1.94 -8.89
CA LEU A 46 -5.42 -2.34 -10.29
C LEU A 46 -6.16 -3.60 -10.72
N ARG A 47 -6.71 -4.37 -9.76
CA ARG A 47 -7.47 -5.60 -10.03
C ARG A 47 -6.73 -6.61 -10.90
N VAL A 48 -5.43 -6.74 -10.69
CA VAL A 48 -4.62 -7.80 -11.30
C VAL A 48 -4.52 -8.98 -10.32
N PRO A 49 -4.55 -10.24 -10.79
CA PRO A 49 -4.30 -11.39 -9.92
C PRO A 49 -3.02 -11.20 -9.10
N MET A 50 -3.10 -11.38 -7.78
CA MET A 50 -1.97 -11.05 -6.90
C MET A 50 -1.85 -12.00 -5.72
N VAL A 51 -0.61 -12.24 -5.30
CA VAL A 51 -0.24 -12.92 -4.05
C VAL A 51 0.64 -12.00 -3.21
N LEU A 52 0.38 -11.91 -1.93
CA LEU A 52 1.21 -11.18 -0.97
C LEU A 52 2.22 -12.13 -0.32
N ALA A 53 3.51 -11.84 -0.46
CA ALA A 53 4.58 -12.54 0.22
C ALA A 53 5.02 -11.74 1.46
N LEU A 54 4.78 -12.29 2.65
CA LEU A 54 5.25 -11.73 3.91
C LEU A 54 6.68 -12.18 4.15
N ASN A 55 7.66 -11.36 3.77
CA ASN A 55 9.07 -11.66 3.96
C ASN A 55 9.56 -11.28 5.37
N MET A 56 10.71 -11.80 5.77
CA MET A 56 11.32 -11.60 7.10
C MET A 56 10.49 -12.19 8.24
N MET A 57 9.72 -13.27 7.98
CA MET A 57 8.94 -13.93 9.03
C MET A 57 9.79 -14.59 10.10
N ASP A 58 11.04 -14.92 9.81
CA ASP A 58 12.01 -15.37 10.79
C ASP A 58 12.36 -14.27 11.80
N GLU A 59 12.48 -13.02 11.37
CA GLU A 59 12.70 -11.88 12.27
C GLU A 59 11.47 -11.60 13.13
N VAL A 60 10.27 -11.63 12.54
CA VAL A 60 9.01 -11.49 13.29
C VAL A 60 8.95 -12.54 14.42
N ARG A 61 9.20 -13.82 14.11
CA ARG A 61 9.21 -14.90 15.09
C ARG A 61 10.31 -14.74 16.14
N SER A 62 11.53 -14.36 15.74
CA SER A 62 12.65 -14.17 16.66
C SER A 62 12.42 -13.06 17.66
N ASN A 63 11.62 -12.07 17.27
CA ASN A 63 11.19 -10.95 18.11
C ASN A 63 9.94 -11.25 18.94
N GLY A 64 9.39 -12.48 18.87
CA GLY A 64 8.22 -12.92 19.63
C GLY A 64 6.89 -12.43 19.07
N GLY A 65 6.87 -11.94 17.82
CA GLY A 65 5.65 -11.56 17.13
C GLY A 65 5.03 -12.72 16.36
N THR A 66 3.76 -12.56 16.05
CA THR A 66 3.03 -13.48 15.20
C THR A 66 2.11 -12.73 14.25
N ILE A 67 1.92 -13.29 13.07
CA ILE A 67 0.95 -12.77 12.08
C ILE A 67 -0.02 -13.90 11.76
N ASP A 68 -1.31 -13.65 11.94
CA ASP A 68 -2.37 -14.55 11.50
C ASP A 68 -2.57 -14.38 9.99
N VAL A 69 -1.86 -15.22 9.24
CA VAL A 69 -1.83 -15.20 7.77
C VAL A 69 -3.23 -15.37 7.18
N LYS A 70 -4.08 -16.20 7.81
CA LYS A 70 -5.44 -16.44 7.35
C LYS A 70 -6.32 -15.19 7.49
N LYS A 71 -6.30 -14.56 8.67
CA LYS A 71 -7.05 -13.32 8.89
C LYS A 71 -6.59 -12.21 7.96
N MET A 72 -5.28 -12.09 7.74
CA MET A 72 -4.74 -11.10 6.80
C MET A 72 -5.16 -11.38 5.36
N SER A 73 -5.14 -12.65 4.93
CA SER A 73 -5.63 -13.07 3.61
C SER A 73 -7.11 -12.77 3.43
N ASP A 74 -7.93 -13.06 4.44
CA ASP A 74 -9.37 -12.79 4.41
C ASP A 74 -9.65 -11.27 4.36
N ALA A 75 -8.90 -10.47 5.13
CA ALA A 75 -9.05 -9.01 5.18
C ALA A 75 -8.60 -8.32 3.89
N LEU A 76 -7.52 -8.78 3.26
CA LEU A 76 -7.00 -8.24 2.00
C LEU A 76 -7.68 -8.83 0.75
N GLY A 77 -8.39 -9.94 0.91
CA GLY A 77 -9.06 -10.63 -0.20
C GLY A 77 -8.13 -11.25 -1.24
N ILE A 78 -6.88 -11.55 -0.87
CA ILE A 78 -5.85 -12.19 -1.70
C ILE A 78 -5.10 -13.25 -0.90
N PRO A 79 -4.48 -14.25 -1.54
CA PRO A 79 -3.60 -15.19 -0.87
C PRO A 79 -2.39 -14.48 -0.24
N VAL A 80 -2.06 -14.87 0.97
CA VAL A 80 -0.91 -14.36 1.73
C VAL A 80 -0.01 -15.52 2.09
N VAL A 81 1.27 -15.46 1.75
CA VAL A 81 2.26 -16.53 2.00
C VAL A 81 3.40 -16.00 2.86
N PRO A 82 3.62 -16.58 4.05
CA PRO A 82 4.73 -16.21 4.91
C PRO A 82 6.03 -16.80 4.39
N ILE A 83 7.06 -15.99 4.19
CA ILE A 83 8.36 -16.43 3.70
C ILE A 83 9.52 -15.89 4.54
N SER A 84 10.65 -16.56 4.45
CA SER A 84 11.97 -16.02 4.78
C SER A 84 12.90 -16.28 3.60
N ALA A 85 13.13 -15.25 2.78
CA ALA A 85 13.95 -15.37 1.58
C ALA A 85 15.39 -15.78 1.92
N VAL A 86 15.94 -15.30 3.03
CA VAL A 86 17.30 -15.63 3.50
C VAL A 86 17.42 -17.10 3.87
N LYS A 87 16.36 -17.71 4.41
CA LYS A 87 16.36 -19.13 4.81
C LYS A 87 15.77 -20.04 3.73
N GLY A 88 15.21 -19.50 2.67
CA GLY A 88 14.51 -20.26 1.64
C GLY A 88 13.15 -20.85 2.11
N GLU A 89 12.64 -20.42 3.29
CA GLU A 89 11.37 -20.91 3.83
C GLU A 89 10.18 -20.30 3.07
N GLY A 90 9.19 -21.13 2.72
CA GLY A 90 7.92 -20.71 2.10
C GLY A 90 8.02 -20.31 0.62
N VAL A 91 9.21 -20.30 0.02
CA VAL A 91 9.39 -19.81 -1.38
C VAL A 91 8.69 -20.73 -2.39
N SER A 92 8.76 -22.05 -2.22
CA SER A 92 8.07 -22.99 -3.11
C SER A 92 6.56 -22.82 -3.03
N GLU A 93 6.00 -22.67 -1.83
CA GLU A 93 4.57 -22.42 -1.63
C GLU A 93 4.13 -21.08 -2.28
N LEU A 94 4.96 -20.04 -2.16
CA LEU A 94 4.71 -18.75 -2.81
C LEU A 94 4.62 -18.90 -4.33
N VAL A 95 5.55 -19.64 -4.95
CA VAL A 95 5.55 -19.87 -6.40
C VAL A 95 4.32 -20.67 -6.82
N ASP A 96 3.96 -21.71 -6.10
CA ASP A 96 2.78 -22.53 -6.39
C ASP A 96 1.49 -21.71 -6.29
N GLN A 97 1.34 -20.90 -5.25
CA GLN A 97 0.21 -19.99 -5.08
C GLN A 97 0.15 -18.92 -6.19
N ALA A 98 1.28 -18.34 -6.55
CA ALA A 98 1.35 -17.34 -7.62
C ALA A 98 0.94 -17.94 -8.98
N LEU A 99 1.43 -19.14 -9.29
CA LEU A 99 1.06 -19.86 -10.51
C LEU A 99 -0.43 -20.24 -10.52
N GLN A 100 -0.98 -20.65 -9.38
CA GLN A 100 -2.39 -20.95 -9.24
C GLN A 100 -3.26 -19.73 -9.50
N VAL A 101 -2.95 -18.61 -8.85
CA VAL A 101 -3.68 -17.34 -8.98
C VAL A 101 -3.61 -16.81 -10.42
N ALA A 102 -2.43 -16.85 -11.05
CA ALA A 102 -2.24 -16.45 -12.45
C ALA A 102 -3.03 -17.33 -13.42
N LYS A 103 -2.98 -18.65 -13.25
CA LYS A 103 -3.73 -19.60 -14.12
C LYS A 103 -5.24 -19.48 -13.96
N SER A 104 -5.72 -19.31 -12.73
CA SER A 104 -7.15 -19.16 -12.44
C SER A 104 -7.67 -17.75 -12.71
N LYS A 105 -6.80 -16.79 -12.99
CA LYS A 105 -7.11 -15.35 -13.14
C LYS A 105 -7.95 -14.82 -11.98
N THR A 106 -7.64 -15.28 -10.75
CA THR A 106 -8.37 -14.90 -9.56
C THR A 106 -8.06 -13.46 -9.19
N LEU A 107 -9.05 -12.59 -9.34
CA LEU A 107 -8.94 -11.17 -9.00
C LEU A 107 -9.02 -10.95 -7.49
N PRO A 108 -8.39 -9.88 -6.95
CA PRO A 108 -8.56 -9.46 -5.58
C PRO A 108 -10.04 -9.26 -5.24
N LYS A 109 -10.48 -9.79 -4.09
CA LYS A 109 -11.86 -9.67 -3.61
C LYS A 109 -12.13 -8.33 -2.95
N VAL A 110 -11.10 -7.72 -2.37
CA VAL A 110 -11.15 -6.43 -1.69
C VAL A 110 -10.37 -5.41 -2.51
N TRP A 111 -11.03 -4.34 -2.94
CA TRP A 111 -10.48 -3.22 -3.70
C TRP A 111 -11.10 -1.88 -3.30
N ASP A 112 -12.10 -1.93 -2.45
CA ASP A 112 -12.70 -0.77 -1.82
C ASP A 112 -12.29 -0.74 -0.34
N PHE A 113 -11.61 0.33 0.05
CA PHE A 113 -11.04 0.50 1.38
C PHE A 113 -11.78 1.57 2.18
N CYS A 114 -12.78 2.21 1.57
CA CYS A 114 -13.53 3.27 2.21
C CYS A 114 -14.48 2.72 3.27
N SER A 115 -14.69 3.51 4.31
CA SER A 115 -15.83 3.33 5.18
C SER A 115 -17.08 3.85 4.49
N ASP A 116 -18.17 3.05 4.46
CA ASP A 116 -19.42 3.41 3.80
C ASP A 116 -19.94 4.77 4.29
N GLY A 117 -20.32 5.62 3.33
CA GLY A 117 -20.87 6.94 3.62
C GLY A 117 -19.85 8.01 4.05
N SER A 118 -18.55 7.68 4.14
CA SER A 118 -17.52 8.69 4.39
C SER A 118 -17.42 9.72 3.27
N PRO A 119 -16.94 10.96 3.52
CA PRO A 119 -16.76 11.95 2.46
C PRO A 119 -15.88 11.44 1.31
N VAL A 120 -14.80 10.71 1.62
CA VAL A 120 -13.92 10.09 0.63
C VAL A 120 -14.66 9.04 -0.20
N HIS A 121 -15.50 8.21 0.45
CA HIS A 121 -16.31 7.21 -0.25
C HIS A 121 -17.27 7.87 -1.25
N ARG A 122 -18.01 8.92 -0.82
CA ARG A 122 -18.93 9.66 -1.69
C ARG A 122 -18.21 10.27 -2.89
N CYS A 123 -17.06 10.91 -2.66
CA CYS A 123 -16.26 11.51 -3.71
C CYS A 123 -15.79 10.46 -4.73
N ILE A 124 -15.15 9.37 -4.28
CA ILE A 124 -14.68 8.30 -5.16
C ILE A 124 -15.84 7.70 -5.95
N HIS A 125 -16.98 7.45 -5.29
CA HIS A 125 -18.15 6.85 -5.93
C HIS A 125 -18.76 7.77 -6.99
N ALA A 126 -18.87 9.06 -6.72
CA ALA A 126 -19.34 10.05 -7.69
C ALA A 126 -18.44 10.10 -8.92
N ILE A 127 -17.10 10.12 -8.71
CA ILE A 127 -16.14 10.14 -9.82
C ILE A 127 -16.15 8.83 -10.59
N VAL A 128 -16.28 7.68 -9.93
CA VAL A 128 -16.43 6.37 -10.61
C VAL A 128 -17.61 6.40 -11.57
N HIS A 129 -18.78 6.90 -11.16
CA HIS A 129 -19.92 7.03 -12.04
C HIS A 129 -19.69 8.00 -13.20
N LEU A 130 -18.97 9.11 -12.94
CA LEU A 130 -18.64 10.09 -13.95
C LEU A 130 -17.76 9.53 -15.07
N ILE A 131 -16.81 8.62 -14.73
CA ILE A 131 -15.79 8.13 -15.67
C ILE A 131 -15.99 6.68 -16.12
N GLU A 132 -17.11 6.03 -15.77
CA GLU A 132 -17.34 4.61 -16.03
C GLU A 132 -17.21 4.25 -17.52
N ASP A 133 -17.83 5.06 -18.41
CA ASP A 133 -17.76 4.85 -19.85
C ASP A 133 -16.36 5.10 -20.41
N HIS A 134 -15.64 6.10 -19.88
CA HIS A 134 -14.29 6.45 -20.29
C HIS A 134 -13.27 5.38 -19.90
N SER A 135 -13.35 4.91 -18.65
CA SER A 135 -12.45 3.87 -18.14
C SER A 135 -12.68 2.52 -18.84
N SER A 136 -13.94 2.19 -19.14
CA SER A 136 -14.31 0.97 -19.86
C SER A 136 -13.76 0.94 -21.28
N ARG A 137 -13.77 2.07 -22.00
CA ARG A 137 -13.16 2.19 -23.33
C ARG A 137 -11.67 1.91 -23.35
N LEU A 138 -10.97 2.26 -22.26
CA LEU A 138 -9.54 2.07 -22.12
C LEU A 138 -9.16 0.76 -21.43
N ASP A 139 -10.16 -0.05 -21.02
CA ASP A 139 -9.96 -1.28 -20.25
C ASP A 139 -9.09 -1.05 -19.00
N LEU A 140 -9.39 0.05 -18.28
CA LEU A 140 -8.74 0.43 -17.02
C LEU A 140 -9.70 0.24 -15.85
N PRO A 141 -9.18 -0.17 -14.67
CA PRO A 141 -10.01 -0.25 -13.47
C PRO A 141 -10.54 1.13 -13.07
N CYS A 142 -11.87 1.30 -13.09
CA CYS A 142 -12.51 2.59 -12.91
C CYS A 142 -12.15 3.27 -11.58
N ARG A 143 -12.13 2.50 -10.48
CA ARG A 143 -11.73 3.02 -9.15
C ARG A 143 -10.28 3.50 -9.13
N PHE A 144 -9.35 2.77 -9.75
CA PHE A 144 -7.98 3.21 -9.90
C PHE A 144 -7.90 4.56 -10.64
N CYS A 145 -8.66 4.72 -11.74
CA CYS A 145 -8.72 5.98 -12.45
C CYS A 145 -9.28 7.09 -11.56
N ALA A 146 -10.35 6.83 -10.81
CA ALA A 146 -10.96 7.79 -9.90
C ALA A 146 -9.98 8.26 -8.81
N THR A 147 -9.29 7.33 -8.14
CA THR A 147 -8.28 7.68 -7.12
C THR A 147 -7.11 8.48 -7.72
N LYS A 148 -6.70 8.16 -8.96
CA LYS A 148 -5.64 8.92 -9.65
C LYS A 148 -6.09 10.34 -10.04
N LEU A 149 -7.32 10.53 -10.46
CA LEU A 149 -7.89 11.86 -10.71
C LEU A 149 -7.92 12.70 -9.44
N ILE A 150 -8.35 12.13 -8.31
CA ILE A 150 -8.36 12.82 -7.02
C ILE A 150 -6.93 13.20 -6.60
N GLU A 151 -5.94 12.32 -6.79
CA GLU A 151 -4.53 12.59 -6.48
C GLU A 151 -3.93 13.74 -7.34
N GLY A 152 -4.66 14.27 -8.32
CA GLY A 152 -4.23 15.34 -9.22
C GLY A 152 -3.47 14.83 -10.43
N GLY A 153 -3.90 13.70 -10.98
CA GLY A 153 -3.36 13.12 -12.21
C GLY A 153 -3.93 13.79 -13.46
N ASP A 154 -3.42 14.95 -13.86
CA ASP A 154 -3.82 15.62 -15.12
C ASP A 154 -3.61 14.68 -16.31
N ASP A 155 -2.53 13.91 -16.33
CA ASP A 155 -2.28 12.85 -17.32
C ASP A 155 -3.43 11.83 -17.41
N MET A 156 -4.09 11.52 -16.28
CA MET A 156 -5.22 10.59 -16.26
C MET A 156 -6.48 11.23 -16.83
N ALA A 157 -6.73 12.51 -16.54
CA ALA A 157 -7.85 13.26 -17.10
C ALA A 157 -7.75 13.40 -18.61
N ASP A 158 -6.54 13.67 -19.12
CA ASP A 158 -6.26 13.71 -20.56
C ASP A 158 -6.41 12.33 -21.22
N LYS A 159 -5.90 11.28 -20.57
CA LYS A 159 -6.01 9.91 -21.05
C LYS A 159 -7.46 9.41 -21.14
N LEU A 160 -8.29 9.84 -20.20
CA LEU A 160 -9.72 9.53 -20.18
C LEU A 160 -10.53 10.43 -21.13
N GLU A 161 -9.90 11.46 -21.72
CA GLU A 161 -10.55 12.43 -22.63
C GLU A 161 -11.75 13.13 -21.97
N LEU A 162 -11.60 13.55 -20.69
CA LEU A 162 -12.65 14.25 -19.97
C LEU A 162 -12.89 15.64 -20.58
N ASP A 163 -14.15 15.99 -20.82
CA ASP A 163 -14.55 17.31 -21.29
C ASP A 163 -14.49 18.37 -20.16
N SER A 164 -14.76 19.64 -20.50
CA SER A 164 -14.69 20.72 -19.51
C SER A 164 -15.74 20.59 -18.41
N ASN A 165 -16.95 20.11 -18.73
CA ASN A 165 -18.02 19.97 -17.75
C ASN A 165 -17.71 18.81 -16.79
N GLU A 166 -17.15 17.73 -17.31
CA GLU A 166 -16.71 16.56 -16.50
C GLU A 166 -15.56 16.95 -15.55
N ARG A 167 -14.63 17.79 -16.02
CA ARG A 167 -13.56 18.34 -15.18
C ARG A 167 -14.09 19.26 -14.09
N ASP A 168 -15.06 20.11 -14.41
CA ASP A 168 -15.71 20.98 -13.42
C ASP A 168 -16.46 20.15 -12.35
N LEU A 169 -17.14 19.06 -12.75
CA LEU A 169 -17.80 18.15 -11.82
C LEU A 169 -16.79 17.38 -10.94
N LEU A 170 -15.68 16.94 -11.53
CA LEU A 170 -14.57 16.31 -10.81
C LEU A 170 -14.03 17.24 -9.72
N ASP A 171 -13.72 18.48 -10.09
CA ASP A 171 -13.21 19.48 -9.15
C ASP A 171 -14.24 19.80 -8.05
N HIS A 172 -15.51 19.85 -8.38
CA HIS A 172 -16.58 20.07 -7.40
C HIS A 172 -16.63 18.93 -6.37
N CYS A 173 -16.61 17.67 -6.81
CA CYS A 173 -16.59 16.51 -5.91
C CYS A 173 -15.35 16.50 -4.97
N ILE A 174 -14.20 16.92 -5.49
CA ILE A 174 -12.97 17.00 -4.72
C ILE A 174 -13.06 18.11 -3.67
N VAL A 175 -13.50 19.30 -4.05
CA VAL A 175 -13.66 20.45 -3.13
C VAL A 175 -14.68 20.13 -2.03
N GLU A 176 -15.79 19.45 -2.35
CA GLU A 176 -16.76 19.00 -1.36
C GLU A 176 -16.11 18.04 -0.35
N MET A 177 -15.35 17.04 -0.82
CA MET A 177 -14.62 16.11 0.04
C MET A 177 -13.60 16.82 0.94
N GLU A 178 -12.81 17.76 0.40
CA GLU A 178 -11.83 18.54 1.16
C GLU A 178 -12.51 19.40 2.24
N ASN A 179 -13.64 20.01 1.94
CA ASN A 179 -14.43 20.78 2.91
C ASN A 179 -15.00 19.90 4.01
N ASP A 180 -15.53 18.72 3.66
CA ASP A 180 -16.16 17.80 4.62
C ASP A 180 -15.13 17.11 5.52
N THR A 181 -13.92 16.85 5.02
CA THR A 181 -12.83 16.20 5.78
C THR A 181 -11.96 17.20 6.52
N GLY A 182 -11.88 18.44 6.04
CA GLY A 182 -10.89 19.42 6.51
C GLY A 182 -9.44 19.12 6.10
N LEU A 183 -9.24 18.16 5.19
CA LEU A 183 -7.95 17.70 4.70
C LEU A 183 -7.81 17.99 3.20
N ASP A 184 -6.58 18.17 2.74
CA ASP A 184 -6.34 18.15 1.29
C ASP A 184 -6.60 16.75 0.70
N ARG A 185 -6.89 16.70 -0.60
CA ARG A 185 -7.24 15.47 -1.34
C ARG A 185 -6.28 14.30 -1.13
N ASN A 186 -4.99 14.58 -1.05
CA ASN A 186 -3.97 13.54 -0.88
C ASN A 186 -3.94 13.03 0.57
N ALA A 187 -4.09 13.92 1.54
CA ALA A 187 -4.18 13.55 2.94
C ALA A 187 -5.45 12.74 3.23
N ALA A 188 -6.60 13.13 2.67
CA ALA A 188 -7.86 12.41 2.82
C ALA A 188 -7.78 10.97 2.26
N LEU A 189 -7.20 10.79 1.07
CA LEU A 189 -6.98 9.45 0.50
C LEU A 189 -5.96 8.63 1.31
N ALA A 190 -4.91 9.28 1.84
CA ALA A 190 -3.92 8.61 2.67
C ALA A 190 -4.55 8.14 3.98
N GLU A 191 -5.32 8.99 4.65
CA GLU A 191 -6.02 8.65 5.89
C GLU A 191 -6.94 7.45 5.69
N MET A 192 -7.77 7.45 4.66
CA MET A 192 -8.63 6.32 4.29
C MET A 192 -7.86 5.01 4.14
N ARG A 193 -6.70 5.04 3.44
CA ARG A 193 -5.86 3.85 3.28
C ARG A 193 -5.22 3.41 4.60
N TYR A 194 -4.74 4.35 5.43
CA TYR A 194 -4.16 4.02 6.72
C TYR A 194 -5.18 3.49 7.72
N GLU A 195 -6.40 4.02 7.76
CA GLU A 195 -7.48 3.45 8.57
C GLU A 195 -7.79 1.98 8.20
N PHE A 196 -7.80 1.67 6.91
CA PHE A 196 -7.98 0.29 6.46
C PHE A 196 -6.80 -0.60 6.86
N ILE A 197 -5.56 -0.12 6.66
CA ILE A 197 -4.34 -0.84 7.07
C ILE A 197 -4.34 -1.11 8.57
N GLU A 198 -4.71 -0.13 9.39
CA GLU A 198 -4.79 -0.29 10.84
C GLU A 198 -5.76 -1.40 11.23
N LYS A 199 -6.96 -1.44 10.65
CA LYS A 199 -7.95 -2.52 10.87
C LYS A 199 -7.38 -3.90 10.48
N VAL A 200 -6.68 -3.99 9.35
CA VAL A 200 -6.03 -5.24 8.92
C VAL A 200 -4.96 -5.67 9.91
N VAL A 201 -4.09 -4.75 10.32
CA VAL A 201 -2.99 -5.03 11.24
C VAL A 201 -3.49 -5.37 12.62
N GLU A 202 -4.42 -4.62 13.18
CA GLU A 202 -5.02 -4.89 14.51
C GLU A 202 -5.68 -6.27 14.57
N SER A 203 -6.32 -6.70 13.49
CA SER A 203 -7.00 -8.00 13.44
C SER A 203 -6.05 -9.19 13.22
N SER A 204 -4.90 -8.99 12.58
CA SER A 204 -4.04 -10.07 12.08
C SER A 204 -2.64 -10.10 12.68
N VAL A 205 -2.15 -8.99 13.25
CA VAL A 205 -0.78 -8.88 13.75
C VAL A 205 -0.74 -8.79 15.26
N VAL A 206 -0.11 -9.74 15.91
CA VAL A 206 0.28 -9.62 17.32
C VAL A 206 1.66 -8.98 17.36
N LYS A 207 1.70 -7.68 17.67
CA LYS A 207 2.95 -6.91 17.73
C LYS A 207 3.88 -7.50 18.80
N CYS A 208 5.13 -7.64 18.42
CA CYS A 208 6.20 -7.99 19.34
C CYS A 208 6.38 -6.92 20.41
N HIS A 209 6.84 -7.33 21.59
CA HIS A 209 7.63 -6.44 22.40
C HIS A 209 8.84 -5.98 21.57
N GLU A 210 9.18 -4.68 21.66
CA GLU A 210 10.31 -4.06 20.93
C GLU A 210 11.50 -4.99 20.78
N SER A 211 11.98 -5.16 19.54
CA SER A 211 13.08 -6.10 19.26
C SER A 211 14.27 -5.82 20.16
N LYS A 212 14.99 -6.85 20.59
CA LYS A 212 16.21 -6.70 21.40
C LYS A 212 17.24 -5.81 20.69
N GLU A 213 17.25 -5.83 19.36
CA GLU A 213 18.15 -5.01 18.54
C GLU A 213 17.71 -3.55 18.51
N HIS A 214 16.42 -3.28 18.38
CA HIS A 214 15.89 -1.92 18.48
C HIS A 214 16.15 -1.30 19.85
N ARG A 215 15.99 -2.08 20.93
CA ARG A 215 16.38 -1.66 22.29
C ARG A 215 17.87 -1.39 22.42
N ARG A 216 18.71 -2.18 21.76
CA ARG A 216 20.16 -1.96 21.74
C ARG A 216 20.53 -0.72 20.94
N SER A 217 19.94 -0.56 19.76
CA SER A 217 20.13 0.63 18.92
C SER A 217 19.68 1.90 19.64
N MET A 218 18.50 1.90 20.26
CA MET A 218 18.02 3.03 21.07
C MET A 218 18.90 3.35 22.28
N LYS A 219 19.48 2.32 22.93
CA LYS A 219 20.44 2.54 24.01
C LYS A 219 21.75 3.12 23.51
N LEU A 220 22.25 2.63 22.36
CA LEU A 220 23.44 3.15 21.71
C LEU A 220 23.22 4.62 21.28
N ASP A 221 22.10 4.90 20.63
CA ASP A 221 21.71 6.25 20.21
C ASP A 221 21.63 7.19 21.40
N ARG A 222 21.00 6.76 22.49
CA ARG A 222 20.93 7.57 23.72
C ARG A 222 22.30 7.89 24.30
N VAL A 223 23.27 6.97 24.17
CA VAL A 223 24.66 7.23 24.62
C VAL A 223 25.39 8.12 23.62
N LEU A 224 25.26 7.87 22.33
CA LEU A 224 25.96 8.63 21.28
C LEU A 224 25.42 10.05 21.10
N THR A 225 24.10 10.26 21.30
CA THR A 225 23.43 11.55 21.11
C THR A 225 23.01 12.23 22.41
N GLY A 226 23.33 11.64 23.56
CA GLY A 226 23.00 12.18 24.89
C GLY A 226 23.67 13.51 25.16
N LYS A 227 22.94 14.44 25.80
CA LYS A 227 23.39 15.83 26.10
C LYS A 227 24.79 15.95 26.71
N TYR A 228 25.22 14.96 27.50
CA TYR A 228 26.52 14.94 28.17
C TYR A 228 27.50 13.91 27.60
N THR A 229 27.02 12.94 26.83
CA THR A 229 27.80 11.80 26.32
C THR A 229 28.17 11.95 24.86
N ALA A 230 27.43 12.74 24.07
CA ALA A 230 27.68 12.94 22.66
C ALA A 230 29.07 13.48 22.36
N LEU A 231 29.49 14.52 23.08
CA LEU A 231 30.77 15.20 22.84
C LEU A 231 31.97 14.29 23.17
N PRO A 232 32.03 13.62 24.34
CA PRO A 232 33.08 12.63 24.63
C PRO A 232 33.11 11.45 23.66
N CYS A 233 31.95 10.92 23.25
CA CYS A 233 31.86 9.83 22.26
C CYS A 233 32.39 10.28 20.89
N PHE A 234 32.02 11.47 20.44
CA PHE A 234 32.50 12.04 19.19
C PHE A 234 34.03 12.19 19.18
N ILE A 235 34.59 12.78 20.26
CA ILE A 235 36.07 12.93 20.41
C ILE A 235 36.75 11.55 20.41
N GLY A 236 36.17 10.56 21.11
CA GLY A 236 36.73 9.21 21.15
C GLY A 236 36.74 8.52 19.80
N ILE A 237 35.69 8.69 18.98
CA ILE A 237 35.61 8.14 17.64
C ILE A 237 36.60 8.85 16.68
N MET A 238 36.79 10.17 16.84
CA MET A 238 37.71 10.92 15.98
C MET A 238 39.18 10.71 16.34
N ALA A 239 39.50 10.20 17.53
CA ALA A 239 40.84 9.89 17.98
C ALA A 239 41.34 8.47 17.68
N LEU A 240 40.44 7.61 17.12
CA LEU A 240 40.74 6.26 16.65
C LEU A 240 41.03 6.26 15.13
#